data_079e5aceb9b41ef6274a5d60f0041df9
#
_entry.id   079e5aceb9b41ef6274a5d60f0041df9
#
_cell.length_a   1.000
_cell.length_b   1.000
_cell.length_c   1.000
_cell.angle_alpha   90.00
_cell.angle_beta   90.00
_cell.angle_gamma   90.00
#
_symmetry.space_group_name_H-M   'P 1'
#
loop_
_entity.id
_entity.type
_entity.pdbx_description
1 polymer ?
#
loop_
_entity_poly.entity_id
_entity_poly.type
_entity_poly.pdbx_seq_one_letter_code
_entity_poly.pdbx_strand_id
1 'polypeptide(L)'
;GSKIKSNTKNEFTVFEPYFIDLYRKIKRDAQIIPLKDIGLIVSETGINNKSKVIDAGAGSGALCCFLANIVKEVTTYEIREDFIEIVKKNIDFLKLKNVKIKNKNIYEGIDEKNIDLIVLDLPEPWKAIDAAKKALKPGSFLVSYSPTIPQSSDFVNKINKDENFVHVK
;
A
#
# COMPACT_ATOMS: atom_id res chain seq x y z
N GLY A 1 25.60 18.33 -7.92
CA GLY A 1 26.21 17.15 -7.29
C GLY A 1 27.64 17.40 -6.90
N SER A 2 28.14 16.73 -5.87
CA SER A 2 29.53 16.81 -5.43
C SER A 2 30.37 15.75 -6.15
N LYS A 3 31.59 16.11 -6.55
CA LYS A 3 32.56 15.15 -7.11
C LYS A 3 33.38 14.54 -5.98
N ILE A 4 33.51 13.22 -5.95
CA ILE A 4 34.36 12.48 -5.03
C ILE A 4 35.29 11.53 -5.80
N LYS A 5 36.44 11.20 -5.22
CA LYS A 5 37.37 10.20 -5.75
C LYS A 5 37.44 9.00 -4.82
N SER A 6 37.35 7.80 -5.36
CA SER A 6 37.64 6.58 -4.62
C SER A 6 39.14 6.40 -4.33
N ASN A 7 39.45 5.44 -3.45
CA ASN A 7 40.82 5.00 -3.19
C ASN A 7 41.50 4.42 -4.47
N THR A 8 40.72 3.97 -5.44
CA THR A 8 41.19 3.50 -6.76
C THR A 8 41.28 4.61 -7.81
N LYS A 9 41.18 5.90 -7.40
CA LYS A 9 41.24 7.11 -8.23
C LYS A 9 40.08 7.28 -9.22
N ASN A 10 39.02 6.48 -9.14
CA ASN A 10 37.81 6.69 -9.95
C ASN A 10 37.07 7.92 -9.47
N GLU A 11 36.59 8.75 -10.38
CA GLU A 11 35.74 9.91 -10.07
C GLU A 11 34.26 9.51 -10.10
N PHE A 12 33.53 9.98 -9.10
CA PHE A 12 32.09 9.82 -8.99
C PHE A 12 31.42 11.16 -8.78
N THR A 13 30.26 11.35 -9.39
CA THR A 13 29.38 12.47 -9.06
C THR A 13 28.26 11.96 -8.15
N VAL A 14 28.13 12.56 -6.97
CA VAL A 14 27.14 12.19 -5.95
C VAL A 14 26.01 13.19 -5.97
N PHE A 15 24.80 12.69 -6.04
CA PHE A 15 23.57 13.48 -5.95
C PHE A 15 22.78 13.08 -4.71
N GLU A 16 21.95 13.98 -4.21
CA GLU A 16 20.94 13.61 -3.22
C GLU A 16 19.95 12.63 -3.85
N PRO A 17 19.60 11.54 -3.15
CA PRO A 17 18.68 10.55 -3.70
C PRO A 17 17.26 11.11 -3.72
N TYR A 18 16.53 10.82 -4.78
CA TYR A 18 15.08 10.98 -4.80
C TYR A 18 14.41 9.87 -3.96
N PHE A 19 13.14 10.10 -3.61
CA PHE A 19 12.35 9.10 -2.90
C PHE A 19 12.42 7.70 -3.56
N ILE A 20 12.34 7.63 -4.87
CA ILE A 20 12.36 6.36 -5.60
C ILE A 20 13.69 5.60 -5.44
N ASP A 21 14.80 6.30 -5.29
CA ASP A 21 16.12 5.68 -5.08
C ASP A 21 16.19 5.04 -3.70
N LEU A 22 15.65 5.73 -2.69
CA LEU A 22 15.53 5.21 -1.33
C LEU A 22 14.51 4.06 -1.27
N TYR A 23 13.34 4.22 -1.88
CA TYR A 23 12.30 3.19 -1.93
C TYR A 23 12.82 1.86 -2.52
N ARG A 24 13.68 1.91 -3.53
CA ARG A 24 14.32 0.71 -4.10
C ARG A 24 15.27 -0.01 -3.13
N LYS A 25 15.64 0.61 -2.01
CA LYS A 25 16.53 0.09 -0.97
C LYS A 25 15.82 -0.41 0.28
N ILE A 26 14.49 -0.31 0.35
CA ILE A 26 13.73 -0.86 1.47
C ILE A 26 13.97 -2.36 1.63
N LYS A 27 13.89 -2.85 2.85
CA LYS A 27 13.97 -4.29 3.14
C LYS A 27 12.73 -5.01 2.60
N ARG A 28 12.95 -6.13 1.91
CA ARG A 28 11.88 -6.92 1.27
C ARG A 28 12.05 -8.39 1.63
N ASP A 29 11.12 -8.90 2.42
CA ASP A 29 11.06 -10.31 2.81
C ASP A 29 9.77 -10.99 2.30
N ALA A 30 8.90 -10.25 1.60
CA ALA A 30 7.71 -10.74 0.93
C ALA A 30 7.64 -10.25 -0.51
N GLN A 31 6.82 -10.93 -1.32
CA GLN A 31 6.43 -10.42 -2.63
C GLN A 31 5.77 -9.05 -2.46
N ILE A 32 6.10 -8.10 -3.31
CA ILE A 32 5.54 -6.75 -3.27
C ILE A 32 4.75 -6.46 -4.53
N ILE A 33 3.74 -5.61 -4.43
CA ILE A 33 3.06 -5.05 -5.60
C ILE A 33 4.08 -4.26 -6.43
N PRO A 34 4.27 -4.58 -7.73
CA PRO A 34 5.21 -3.89 -8.58
C PRO A 34 4.88 -2.41 -8.76
N LEU A 35 5.89 -1.56 -8.98
CA LEU A 35 5.70 -0.13 -9.17
C LEU A 35 4.73 0.23 -10.31
N LYS A 36 4.69 -0.58 -11.38
CA LYS A 36 3.73 -0.37 -12.47
C LYS A 36 2.28 -0.50 -12.01
N ASP A 37 2.02 -1.47 -11.11
CA ASP A 37 0.68 -1.73 -10.60
C ASP A 37 0.31 -0.71 -9.51
N ILE A 38 1.27 -0.28 -8.67
CA ILE A 38 1.08 0.85 -7.76
C ILE A 38 0.75 2.13 -8.56
N GLY A 39 1.47 2.38 -9.67
CA GLY A 39 1.19 3.49 -10.57
C GLY A 39 -0.22 3.43 -11.16
N LEU A 40 -0.68 2.25 -11.54
CA LEU A 40 -2.05 2.03 -12.02
C LEU A 40 -3.08 2.34 -10.93
N ILE A 41 -2.88 1.82 -9.70
CA ILE A 41 -3.77 2.12 -8.55
C ILE A 41 -3.89 3.63 -8.36
N VAL A 42 -2.76 4.35 -8.32
CA VAL A 42 -2.74 5.80 -8.11
C VAL A 42 -3.48 6.55 -9.22
N SER A 43 -3.22 6.18 -10.48
CA SER A 43 -3.81 6.86 -11.65
C SER A 43 -5.31 6.61 -11.80
N GLU A 44 -5.76 5.38 -11.54
CA GLU A 44 -7.18 5.00 -11.69
C GLU A 44 -8.05 5.51 -10.52
N THR A 45 -7.47 5.69 -9.33
CA THR A 45 -8.22 6.14 -8.15
C THR A 45 -8.09 7.64 -7.89
N GLY A 46 -7.13 8.32 -8.52
CA GLY A 46 -6.91 9.76 -8.36
C GLY A 46 -6.56 10.20 -6.95
N ILE A 47 -6.06 9.30 -6.10
CA ILE A 47 -5.63 9.63 -4.73
C ILE A 47 -4.52 10.69 -4.74
N ASN A 48 -4.52 11.54 -3.72
CA ASN A 48 -3.62 12.69 -3.62
C ASN A 48 -3.32 13.05 -2.16
N ASN A 49 -2.63 14.16 -1.94
CA ASN A 49 -2.19 14.63 -0.62
C ASN A 49 -3.31 15.00 0.38
N LYS A 50 -4.58 14.83 0.02
CA LYS A 50 -5.73 14.96 0.93
C LYS A 50 -6.33 13.61 1.28
N SER A 51 -5.97 12.56 0.57
CA SER A 51 -6.55 11.23 0.69
C SER A 51 -6.08 10.48 1.92
N LYS A 52 -6.97 9.70 2.51
CA LYS A 52 -6.69 8.70 3.55
C LYS A 52 -6.84 7.32 2.95
N VAL A 53 -5.83 6.50 3.12
CA VAL A 53 -5.74 5.19 2.47
C VAL A 53 -5.53 4.09 3.49
N ILE A 54 -6.14 2.93 3.23
CA ILE A 54 -5.85 1.69 3.95
C ILE A 54 -5.14 0.73 3.00
N ASP A 55 -4.06 0.15 3.49
CA ASP A 55 -3.31 -0.94 2.90
C ASP A 55 -3.51 -2.19 3.77
N ALA A 56 -4.04 -3.27 3.22
CA ALA A 56 -4.29 -4.50 3.96
C ALA A 56 -3.48 -5.66 3.40
N GLY A 57 -2.67 -6.25 4.27
CA GLY A 57 -1.61 -7.18 3.91
C GLY A 57 -0.30 -6.43 3.68
N ALA A 58 0.18 -5.73 4.72
CA ALA A 58 1.37 -4.87 4.61
C ALA A 58 2.60 -5.59 4.05
N GLY A 59 2.80 -6.86 4.38
CA GLY A 59 4.01 -7.58 4.04
C GLY A 59 5.27 -6.80 4.44
N SER A 60 6.11 -6.48 3.47
CA SER A 60 7.30 -5.63 3.70
C SER A 60 6.98 -4.12 3.81
N GLY A 61 5.73 -3.72 3.69
CA GLY A 61 5.31 -2.32 3.72
C GLY A 61 5.61 -1.54 2.44
N ALA A 62 5.85 -2.22 1.33
CA ALA A 62 6.22 -1.56 0.09
C ALA A 62 5.10 -0.65 -0.42
N LEU A 63 3.84 -1.14 -0.46
CA LEU A 63 2.71 -0.34 -0.90
C LEU A 63 2.45 0.84 0.04
N CYS A 64 2.32 0.60 1.35
CA CYS A 64 2.05 1.68 2.30
C CYS A 64 3.14 2.75 2.30
N CYS A 65 4.41 2.38 2.19
CA CYS A 65 5.53 3.33 2.10
C CYS A 65 5.48 4.15 0.81
N PHE A 66 5.14 3.53 -0.33
CA PHE A 66 5.03 4.27 -1.58
C PHE A 66 3.85 5.26 -1.55
N LEU A 67 2.67 4.78 -1.11
CA LEU A 67 1.47 5.61 -1.01
C LEU A 67 1.64 6.76 -0.01
N ALA A 68 2.36 6.55 1.09
CA ALA A 68 2.63 7.58 2.08
C ALA A 68 3.39 8.81 1.51
N ASN A 69 4.17 8.62 0.43
CA ASN A 69 4.81 9.72 -0.29
C ASN A 69 3.83 10.58 -1.11
N ILE A 70 2.59 10.10 -1.32
CA ILE A 70 1.60 10.73 -2.20
C ILE A 70 0.43 11.28 -1.40
N VAL A 71 -0.03 10.52 -0.38
CA VAL A 71 -1.29 10.78 0.29
C VAL A 71 -1.13 11.45 1.66
N LYS A 72 -2.24 11.91 2.23
CA LYS A 72 -2.26 12.52 3.56
C LYS A 72 -1.89 11.55 4.67
N GLU A 73 -2.45 10.34 4.64
CA GLU A 73 -2.30 9.33 5.68
C GLU A 73 -2.51 7.94 5.10
N VAL A 74 -1.67 6.99 5.53
CA VAL A 74 -1.86 5.56 5.26
C VAL A 74 -2.01 4.82 6.58
N THR A 75 -3.03 3.98 6.70
CA THR A 75 -3.10 2.96 7.75
C THR A 75 -2.87 1.60 7.12
N THR A 76 -1.87 0.87 7.59
CA THR A 76 -1.57 -0.48 7.09
C THR A 76 -1.91 -1.53 8.12
N TYR A 77 -2.61 -2.60 7.69
CA TYR A 77 -3.03 -3.73 8.50
C TYR A 77 -2.13 -4.94 8.22
N GLU A 78 -1.58 -5.51 9.28
CA GLU A 78 -0.75 -6.70 9.23
C GLU A 78 -0.94 -7.54 10.51
N ILE A 79 -1.01 -8.86 10.34
CA ILE A 79 -1.18 -9.80 11.47
C ILE A 79 0.15 -10.41 11.95
N ARG A 80 1.16 -10.42 11.10
CA ARG A 80 2.45 -11.03 11.37
C ARG A 80 3.40 -10.02 11.99
N GLU A 81 3.86 -10.31 13.20
CA GLU A 81 4.77 -9.43 13.94
C GLU A 81 6.13 -9.24 13.24
N ASP A 82 6.65 -10.30 12.60
CA ASP A 82 7.90 -10.22 11.85
C ASP A 82 7.82 -9.23 10.68
N PHE A 83 6.70 -9.19 9.96
CA PHE A 83 6.47 -8.19 8.93
C PHE A 83 6.26 -6.78 9.50
N ILE A 84 5.55 -6.63 10.62
CA ILE A 84 5.39 -5.34 11.29
C ILE A 84 6.76 -4.72 11.61
N GLU A 85 7.72 -5.51 12.08
CA GLU A 85 9.07 -5.01 12.36
C GLU A 85 9.81 -4.57 11.08
N ILE A 86 9.56 -5.23 9.95
CA ILE A 86 10.11 -4.81 8.65
C ILE A 86 9.49 -3.49 8.21
N VAL A 87 8.15 -3.39 8.31
CA VAL A 87 7.41 -2.16 7.97
C VAL A 87 7.92 -0.98 8.77
N LYS A 88 8.09 -1.12 10.10
CA LYS A 88 8.66 -0.08 10.97
C LYS A 88 10.03 0.39 10.49
N LYS A 89 10.95 -0.55 10.21
CA LYS A 89 12.30 -0.24 9.72
C LYS A 89 12.27 0.51 8.39
N ASN A 90 11.36 0.14 7.48
CA ASN A 90 11.22 0.79 6.19
C ASN A 90 10.63 2.21 6.32
N ILE A 91 9.63 2.40 7.21
CA ILE A 91 9.06 3.70 7.53
C ILE A 91 10.14 4.64 8.09
N ASP A 92 10.94 4.16 9.04
CA ASP A 92 12.03 4.93 9.66
C ASP A 92 13.12 5.27 8.63
N PHE A 93 13.52 4.28 7.80
CA PHE A 93 14.51 4.48 6.75
C PHE A 93 14.08 5.54 5.72
N LEU A 94 12.80 5.54 5.34
CA LEU A 94 12.22 6.52 4.41
C LEU A 94 11.79 7.81 5.11
N LYS A 95 11.92 7.91 6.44
CA LYS A 95 11.51 9.06 7.27
C LYS A 95 10.05 9.47 7.10
N LEU A 96 9.17 8.50 6.87
CA LEU A 96 7.74 8.72 6.71
C LEU A 96 7.09 8.97 8.07
N LYS A 97 6.18 9.97 8.14
CA LYS A 97 5.52 10.38 9.40
C LYS A 97 4.00 10.18 9.38
N ASN A 98 3.47 9.75 8.25
CA ASN A 98 2.03 9.65 7.97
C ASN A 98 1.56 8.20 7.76
N VAL A 99 2.31 7.22 8.27
CA VAL A 99 1.94 5.80 8.25
C VAL A 99 1.59 5.33 9.65
N LYS A 100 0.41 4.71 9.79
CA LYS A 100 -0.04 4.04 11.00
C LYS A 100 -0.04 2.52 10.77
N ILE A 101 0.53 1.76 11.68
CA ILE A 101 0.54 0.30 11.61
C ILE A 101 -0.50 -0.24 12.59
N LYS A 102 -1.37 -1.12 12.11
CA LYS A 102 -2.34 -1.87 12.90
C LYS A 102 -1.97 -3.35 12.90
N ASN A 103 -1.56 -3.87 14.06
CA ASN A 103 -1.44 -5.32 14.26
C ASN A 103 -2.85 -5.89 14.50
N LYS A 104 -3.60 -6.08 13.42
CA LYS A 104 -5.00 -6.52 13.47
C LYS A 104 -5.38 -7.23 12.18
N ASN A 105 -6.21 -8.26 12.31
CA ASN A 105 -6.82 -8.90 11.17
C ASN A 105 -7.94 -7.99 10.60
N ILE A 106 -7.79 -7.55 9.37
CA ILE A 106 -8.77 -6.68 8.72
C ILE A 106 -10.13 -7.34 8.53
N TYR A 107 -10.18 -8.68 8.48
CA TYR A 107 -11.43 -9.43 8.41
C TYR A 107 -12.32 -9.25 9.65
N GLU A 108 -11.73 -8.89 10.80
CA GLU A 108 -12.44 -8.61 12.05
C GLU A 108 -13.05 -7.20 12.10
N GLY A 109 -12.71 -6.38 11.12
CA GLY A 109 -13.22 -5.02 10.96
C GLY A 109 -12.15 -3.96 10.79
N ILE A 110 -12.58 -2.82 10.28
CA ILE A 110 -11.78 -1.62 10.07
C ILE A 110 -12.23 -0.55 11.06
N ASP A 111 -11.29 0.00 11.82
CA ASP A 111 -11.58 1.01 12.84
C ASP A 111 -11.75 2.41 12.23
N GLU A 112 -11.06 2.67 11.13
CA GLU A 112 -11.06 3.94 10.41
C GLU A 112 -12.39 4.19 9.71
N LYS A 113 -12.69 5.46 9.48
CA LYS A 113 -13.85 5.94 8.72
C LYS A 113 -13.46 7.02 7.74
N ASN A 114 -14.32 7.24 6.77
CA ASN A 114 -14.12 8.26 5.73
C ASN A 114 -12.82 8.04 4.96
N ILE A 115 -12.60 6.80 4.52
CA ILE A 115 -11.43 6.37 3.75
C ILE A 115 -11.69 6.59 2.26
N ASP A 116 -10.67 7.08 1.55
CA ASP A 116 -10.73 7.38 0.11
C ASP A 116 -10.32 6.18 -0.76
N LEU A 117 -9.48 5.29 -0.22
CA LEU A 117 -9.04 4.08 -0.91
C LEU A 117 -8.72 2.98 0.10
N ILE A 118 -9.17 1.78 -0.17
CA ILE A 118 -8.69 0.56 0.49
C ILE A 118 -8.08 -0.35 -0.56
N VAL A 119 -6.85 -0.81 -0.33
CA VAL A 119 -6.18 -1.82 -1.16
C VAL A 119 -6.08 -3.11 -0.35
N LEU A 120 -6.52 -4.20 -0.94
CA LEU A 120 -6.51 -5.54 -0.35
C LEU A 120 -5.51 -6.42 -1.10
N ASP A 121 -4.36 -6.69 -0.49
CA ASP A 121 -3.36 -7.68 -0.91
C ASP A 121 -3.42 -8.87 0.05
N LEU A 122 -4.48 -9.64 -0.08
CA LEU A 122 -4.89 -10.67 0.88
C LEU A 122 -5.20 -11.99 0.17
N PRO A 123 -5.06 -13.14 0.85
CA PRO A 123 -5.45 -14.44 0.30
C PRO A 123 -6.94 -14.54 -0.06
N GLU A 124 -7.82 -13.93 0.73
CA GLU A 124 -9.27 -13.99 0.59
C GLU A 124 -9.91 -12.59 0.67
N PRO A 125 -9.62 -11.69 -0.31
CA PRO A 125 -10.00 -10.28 -0.22
C PRO A 125 -11.52 -10.07 -0.12
N TRP A 126 -12.33 -11.00 -0.61
CA TRP A 126 -13.80 -10.94 -0.51
C TRP A 126 -14.32 -10.97 0.93
N LYS A 127 -13.55 -11.50 1.89
CA LYS A 127 -13.94 -11.51 3.31
C LYS A 127 -13.86 -10.11 3.95
N ALA A 128 -13.09 -9.19 3.38
CA ALA A 128 -12.93 -7.84 3.89
C ALA A 128 -13.98 -6.84 3.34
N ILE A 129 -14.82 -7.22 2.37
CA ILE A 129 -15.76 -6.32 1.68
C ILE A 129 -16.72 -5.63 2.66
N ASP A 130 -17.30 -6.37 3.61
CA ASP A 130 -18.27 -5.81 4.57
C ASP A 130 -17.61 -4.80 5.53
N ALA A 131 -16.35 -5.04 5.91
CA ALA A 131 -15.58 -4.10 6.71
C ALA A 131 -15.19 -2.86 5.89
N ALA A 132 -14.75 -3.06 4.65
CA ALA A 132 -14.38 -1.99 3.73
C ALA A 132 -15.57 -1.06 3.44
N LYS A 133 -16.75 -1.61 3.18
CA LYS A 133 -17.99 -0.85 2.96
C LYS A 133 -18.30 0.13 4.09
N LYS A 134 -18.08 -0.28 5.34
CA LYS A 134 -18.32 0.55 6.52
C LYS A 134 -17.28 1.65 6.73
N ALA A 135 -16.10 1.49 6.15
CA ALA A 135 -14.96 2.40 6.31
C ALA A 135 -14.84 3.42 5.18
N LEU A 136 -15.20 3.03 3.97
CA LEU A 136 -15.11 3.85 2.77
C LEU A 136 -16.10 5.03 2.78
N LYS A 137 -15.72 6.12 2.14
CA LYS A 137 -16.64 7.20 1.78
C LYS A 137 -17.50 6.77 0.58
N PRO A 138 -18.70 7.31 0.43
CA PRO A 138 -19.43 7.20 -0.83
C PRO A 138 -18.58 7.72 -2.01
N GLY A 139 -18.53 6.96 -3.10
CA GLY A 139 -17.76 7.32 -4.30
C GLY A 139 -16.26 7.10 -4.22
N SER A 140 -15.78 6.44 -3.17
CA SER A 140 -14.36 6.05 -3.01
C SER A 140 -14.09 4.64 -3.55
N PHE A 141 -12.84 4.19 -3.47
CA PHE A 141 -12.37 3.00 -4.17
C PHE A 141 -12.01 1.86 -3.23
N LEU A 142 -12.40 0.65 -3.64
CA LEU A 142 -11.92 -0.61 -3.11
C LEU A 142 -11.14 -1.33 -4.21
N VAL A 143 -9.86 -1.61 -3.96
CA VAL A 143 -8.99 -2.30 -4.91
C VAL A 143 -8.58 -3.65 -4.30
N SER A 144 -8.68 -4.72 -5.08
CA SER A 144 -8.10 -6.02 -4.75
C SER A 144 -6.92 -6.30 -5.67
N TYR A 145 -5.77 -6.59 -5.07
CA TYR A 145 -4.62 -7.12 -5.79
C TYR A 145 -4.59 -8.64 -5.62
N SER A 146 -4.89 -9.35 -6.70
CA SER A 146 -5.08 -10.79 -6.67
C SER A 146 -4.13 -11.48 -7.66
N PRO A 147 -3.26 -12.39 -7.19
CA PRO A 147 -2.28 -13.05 -8.06
C PRO A 147 -2.89 -14.14 -8.97
N THR A 148 -4.15 -14.54 -8.74
CA THR A 148 -4.79 -15.64 -9.48
C THR A 148 -6.17 -15.28 -9.98
N ILE A 149 -6.56 -15.87 -11.12
CA ILE A 149 -7.90 -15.69 -11.70
C ILE A 149 -9.02 -16.14 -10.76
N PRO A 150 -8.94 -17.29 -10.06
CA PRO A 150 -9.97 -17.67 -9.08
C PRO A 150 -10.20 -16.61 -8.00
N GLN A 151 -9.15 -16.06 -7.40
CA GLN A 151 -9.28 -15.02 -6.39
C GLN A 151 -9.96 -13.77 -6.94
N SER A 152 -9.57 -13.32 -8.14
CA SER A 152 -10.23 -12.18 -8.81
C SER A 152 -11.70 -12.48 -9.08
N SER A 153 -12.02 -13.70 -9.57
CA SER A 153 -13.40 -14.11 -9.83
C SER A 153 -14.26 -14.12 -8.56
N ASP A 154 -13.74 -14.68 -7.46
CA ASP A 154 -14.47 -14.74 -6.18
C ASP A 154 -14.72 -13.33 -5.62
N PHE A 155 -13.71 -12.44 -5.72
CA PHE A 155 -13.86 -11.06 -5.31
C PHE A 155 -14.92 -10.31 -6.14
N VAL A 156 -14.84 -10.39 -7.48
CA VAL A 156 -15.79 -9.75 -8.39
C VAL A 156 -17.21 -10.32 -8.20
N ASN A 157 -17.35 -11.63 -8.06
CA ASN A 157 -18.65 -12.27 -7.79
C ASN A 157 -19.27 -11.78 -6.48
N LYS A 158 -18.46 -11.52 -5.46
CA LYS A 158 -18.94 -10.98 -4.19
C LYS A 158 -19.33 -9.51 -4.33
N ILE A 159 -18.53 -8.68 -5.01
CA ILE A 159 -18.82 -7.27 -5.28
C ILE A 159 -20.12 -7.10 -6.08
N ASN A 160 -20.31 -7.88 -7.13
CA ASN A 160 -21.49 -7.79 -8.00
C ASN A 160 -22.82 -8.16 -7.28
N LYS A 161 -22.74 -8.79 -6.12
CA LYS A 161 -23.91 -9.10 -5.27
C LYS A 161 -24.21 -8.03 -4.22
N ASP A 162 -23.36 -7.03 -4.07
CA ASP A 162 -23.53 -5.94 -3.11
C ASP A 162 -23.89 -4.65 -3.82
N GLU A 163 -25.13 -4.18 -3.63
CA GLU A 163 -25.69 -2.97 -4.26
C GLU A 163 -24.91 -1.67 -3.91
N ASN A 164 -24.02 -1.72 -2.92
CA ASN A 164 -23.21 -0.55 -2.52
C ASN A 164 -21.93 -0.40 -3.32
N PHE A 165 -21.61 -1.36 -4.17
CA PHE A 165 -20.42 -1.32 -5.02
C PHE A 165 -20.79 -1.37 -6.50
N VAL A 166 -19.98 -0.67 -7.29
CA VAL A 166 -20.01 -0.78 -8.76
C VAL A 166 -18.64 -1.28 -9.22
N HIS A 167 -18.62 -2.39 -9.94
CA HIS A 167 -17.40 -2.92 -10.53
C HIS A 167 -17.00 -2.04 -11.72
N VAL A 168 -15.81 -1.47 -11.69
CA VAL A 168 -15.30 -0.56 -12.71
C VAL A 168 -14.33 -1.26 -13.65
N LYS A 169 -13.40 -2.04 -13.11
CA LYS A 169 -12.39 -2.81 -13.85
C LYS A 169 -12.05 -4.08 -13.10
#